data_ac873ebe19efefe6629d21404a296bc5
#
_entry.id   ac873ebe19efefe6629d21404a296bc5
#
_cell.length_a   1.000
_cell.length_b   1.000
_cell.length_c   1.000
_cell.angle_alpha   90.00
_cell.angle_beta   90.00
_cell.angle_gamma   90.00
#
_symmetry.space_group_name_H-M   'P 1'
#
loop_
_entity.id
_entity.type
_entity.pdbx_description
1 polymer ?
#
loop_
_entity_poly.entity_id
_entity_poly.type
_entity_poly.pdbx_seq_one_letter_code
_entity_poly.pdbx_strand_id
1 'polypeptide(L)'
;MHKFIATIEFIKPTTQMKKIIILISLLTSQVYAQQKSIVGILPGDSQSTIIRKAANVTPSPRQLRWQMLELTAFFHFGINTFTDREWGDGKEDISAFNPAQLNAEQWVKAIKEAGFKQAIITAKHHDGFCLWPSKFTEHSIKNTPYKQGKGDIVKEVAEACRKYNIGFGVYLSPWDRNNASYGTDAYNTYFVNQLTELLTQYGKVDEVWFDGANGEGPNGKKQVYDFNSWYTLIRKLQPQAVIAVQGPDVRWVGTETGVGRETEWSVLPMAEQSQEKIAALSQKDVNVIPTLTGSYKDQDRGSRSKLVNATGLVWYPAETDVSIRPGWFYHNHEDAKVKTPAKLMDIYFTSVGRNGVLLLNIPPNTKGLIADSDVKNLAAFGRKMKNTFTNNIAKIATLSSTSGKDLKAMFDGKLNTYFTTAGKDTATTIELNWTKNTTFNVLSLQENIAIGQRIEKFEAEYFDGTEWKNFASGTTVGYKRLIKFAPVTAKQVRFKIISSRLNPTLAEFGLYLLDEGE
;
A
#
# COMPACT_ATOMS: atom_id res chain seq x y z
N MET A 1 81.68 1.37 1.16
CA MET A 1 80.46 1.04 0.38
C MET A 1 79.71 -0.03 1.16
N HIS A 2 78.78 0.35 2.07
CA HIS A 2 77.92 -0.56 2.83
C HIS A 2 76.49 -0.39 2.32
N LYS A 3 75.93 -1.51 1.75
CA LYS A 3 74.51 -1.58 1.35
C LYS A 3 73.66 -1.88 2.58
N PHE A 4 72.75 -0.97 2.93
CA PHE A 4 71.66 -1.28 3.86
C PHE A 4 70.53 -1.92 3.05
N ILE A 5 70.16 -3.14 3.40
CA ILE A 5 68.94 -3.81 2.96
C ILE A 5 67.94 -3.64 4.10
N ALA A 6 66.86 -2.88 3.83
CA ALA A 6 65.77 -2.75 4.79
C ALA A 6 64.76 -3.89 4.52
N THR A 7 64.58 -4.72 5.53
CA THR A 7 63.60 -5.80 5.54
C THR A 7 62.24 -5.21 5.96
N ILE A 8 61.27 -5.28 5.07
CA ILE A 8 59.88 -4.88 5.38
C ILE A 8 59.20 -6.06 6.06
N GLU A 9 58.98 -5.98 7.37
CA GLU A 9 58.13 -6.91 8.10
C GLU A 9 56.64 -6.60 7.86
N PHE A 10 55.93 -7.60 7.31
CA PHE A 10 54.49 -7.54 7.17
C PHE A 10 53.82 -7.76 8.56
N ILE A 11 53.24 -6.72 9.13
CA ILE A 11 52.46 -6.80 10.36
C ILE A 11 51.19 -7.58 10.10
N LYS A 12 51.03 -8.76 10.72
CA LYS A 12 49.77 -9.53 10.66
C LYS A 12 48.66 -8.75 11.41
N PRO A 13 47.50 -8.55 10.79
CA PRO A 13 46.43 -7.77 11.43
C PRO A 13 45.89 -8.48 12.69
N THR A 14 45.77 -7.73 13.78
CA THR A 14 45.25 -8.22 15.07
C THR A 14 43.76 -8.57 14.96
N THR A 15 43.24 -9.37 15.89
CA THR A 15 41.84 -9.78 15.96
C THR A 15 40.88 -8.60 16.03
N GLN A 16 41.31 -7.46 16.60
CA GLN A 16 40.52 -6.22 16.61
C GLN A 16 40.43 -5.55 15.24
N MET A 17 41.51 -5.52 14.45
CA MET A 17 41.49 -4.99 13.07
C MET A 17 40.58 -5.81 12.16
N LYS A 18 40.53 -7.15 12.33
CA LYS A 18 39.60 -8.01 11.57
C LYS A 18 38.13 -7.70 11.91
N LYS A 19 37.80 -7.42 13.18
CA LYS A 19 36.45 -7.01 13.60
C LYS A 19 36.05 -5.65 13.03
N ILE A 20 36.97 -4.69 12.95
CA ILE A 20 36.71 -3.36 12.37
C ILE A 20 36.51 -3.46 10.87
N ILE A 21 37.27 -4.27 10.15
CA ILE A 21 37.11 -4.48 8.70
C ILE A 21 35.76 -5.17 8.39
N ILE A 22 35.32 -6.13 9.21
CA ILE A 22 34.00 -6.79 9.07
C ILE A 22 32.87 -5.81 9.39
N LEU A 23 33.02 -4.91 10.37
CA LEU A 23 32.01 -3.91 10.71
C LEU A 23 31.87 -2.84 9.62
N ILE A 24 32.96 -2.42 8.99
CA ILE A 24 32.97 -1.48 7.87
C ILE A 24 32.37 -2.12 6.61
N SER A 25 32.61 -3.41 6.34
CA SER A 25 32.00 -4.13 5.22
C SER A 25 30.48 -4.35 5.39
N LEU A 26 29.99 -4.51 6.62
CA LEU A 26 28.57 -4.59 6.95
C LEU A 26 27.86 -3.25 6.84
N LEU A 27 28.53 -2.14 7.18
CA LEU A 27 27.99 -0.79 7.02
C LEU A 27 27.91 -0.36 5.55
N THR A 28 28.88 -0.74 4.72
CA THR A 28 28.85 -0.44 3.28
C THR A 28 27.82 -1.25 2.52
N SER A 29 27.49 -2.47 2.96
CA SER A 29 26.43 -3.28 2.34
C SER A 29 25.02 -2.75 2.62
N GLN A 30 24.81 -2.06 3.75
CA GLN A 30 23.51 -1.41 4.05
C GLN A 30 23.28 -0.13 3.24
N VAL A 31 24.32 0.62 2.91
CA VAL A 31 24.19 1.84 2.10
C VAL A 31 23.85 1.53 0.64
N TYR A 32 24.33 0.42 0.09
CA TYR A 32 24.00 0.00 -1.28
C TYR A 32 22.59 -0.58 -1.46
N ALA A 33 21.95 -1.08 -0.39
CA ALA A 33 20.59 -1.62 -0.47
C ALA A 33 19.51 -0.51 -0.57
N GLN A 34 19.83 0.73 -0.21
CA GLN A 34 18.87 1.85 -0.14
C GLN A 34 18.66 2.56 -1.48
N GLN A 35 19.45 2.29 -2.52
CA GLN A 35 19.42 3.01 -3.80
C GLN A 35 18.65 2.32 -4.93
N LYS A 36 17.99 1.18 -4.69
CA LYS A 36 17.31 0.41 -5.74
C LYS A 36 15.87 0.82 -6.04
N SER A 37 15.23 1.59 -5.17
CA SER A 37 13.85 2.04 -5.37
C SER A 37 13.73 3.22 -6.34
N ILE A 38 14.84 3.88 -6.65
CA ILE A 38 14.95 4.92 -7.69
C ILE A 38 16.18 4.62 -8.53
N VAL A 39 16.03 4.65 -9.86
CA VAL A 39 17.11 4.38 -10.82
C VAL A 39 17.07 5.43 -11.92
N GLY A 40 18.18 6.15 -12.13
CA GLY A 40 18.33 7.11 -13.21
C GLY A 40 18.43 6.45 -14.59
N ILE A 41 17.86 7.08 -15.60
CA ILE A 41 18.03 6.77 -17.01
C ILE A 41 19.04 7.77 -17.55
N LEU A 42 20.12 7.27 -18.15
CA LEU A 42 21.19 8.10 -18.69
C LEU A 42 20.90 8.47 -20.15
N PRO A 43 21.34 9.66 -20.60
CA PRO A 43 21.36 9.96 -22.02
C PRO A 43 22.11 8.87 -22.80
N GLY A 44 21.47 8.31 -23.83
CA GLY A 44 22.05 7.21 -24.62
C GLY A 44 21.74 5.80 -24.13
N ASP A 45 21.02 5.61 -23.02
CA ASP A 45 20.49 4.29 -22.65
C ASP A 45 19.62 3.74 -23.78
N SER A 46 19.94 2.57 -24.28
CA SER A 46 19.08 1.88 -25.24
C SER A 46 17.77 1.43 -24.60
N GLN A 47 16.72 1.23 -25.42
CA GLN A 47 15.44 0.71 -24.91
C GLN A 47 15.60 -0.59 -24.13
N SER A 48 16.44 -1.51 -24.58
CA SER A 48 16.72 -2.76 -23.87
C SER A 48 17.39 -2.53 -22.51
N THR A 49 18.26 -1.51 -22.40
CA THR A 49 18.85 -1.09 -21.13
C THR A 49 17.82 -0.51 -20.18
N ILE A 50 16.91 0.34 -20.67
CA ILE A 50 15.82 0.92 -19.87
C ILE A 50 14.91 -0.19 -19.34
N ILE A 51 14.51 -1.15 -20.18
CA ILE A 51 13.66 -2.30 -19.76
C ILE A 51 14.38 -3.13 -18.69
N ARG A 52 15.68 -3.41 -18.87
CA ARG A 52 16.46 -4.13 -17.86
C ARG A 52 16.58 -3.34 -16.54
N LYS A 53 16.76 -2.03 -16.59
CA LYS A 53 16.72 -1.17 -15.41
C LYS A 53 15.34 -1.27 -14.72
N ALA A 54 14.25 -1.14 -15.45
CA ALA A 54 12.89 -1.22 -14.92
C ALA A 54 12.59 -2.56 -14.24
N ALA A 55 13.08 -3.68 -14.80
CA ALA A 55 12.92 -5.01 -14.21
C ALA A 55 13.70 -5.21 -12.89
N ASN A 56 14.67 -4.34 -12.60
CA ASN A 56 15.54 -4.40 -11.42
C ASN A 56 15.32 -3.25 -10.42
N VAL A 57 14.36 -2.35 -10.66
CA VAL A 57 13.87 -1.43 -9.62
C VAL A 57 13.12 -2.25 -8.58
N THR A 58 13.46 -2.06 -7.31
CA THR A 58 12.93 -2.86 -6.20
C THR A 58 12.33 -1.97 -5.12
N PRO A 59 11.35 -2.45 -4.34
CA PRO A 59 10.83 -1.69 -3.21
C PRO A 59 11.92 -1.44 -2.16
N SER A 60 11.84 -0.32 -1.48
CA SER A 60 12.53 -0.17 -0.18
C SER A 60 11.95 -1.15 0.84
N PRO A 61 12.68 -1.49 1.93
CA PRO A 61 12.16 -2.41 2.95
C PRO A 61 10.80 -1.99 3.53
N ARG A 62 10.54 -0.68 3.70
CA ARG A 62 9.26 -0.17 4.18
C ARG A 62 8.15 -0.35 3.15
N GLN A 63 8.40 -0.09 1.86
CA GLN A 63 7.44 -0.31 0.78
C GLN A 63 7.10 -1.78 0.60
N LEU A 64 8.10 -2.68 0.69
CA LEU A 64 7.88 -4.12 0.62
C LEU A 64 6.96 -4.60 1.75
N ARG A 65 7.25 -4.20 3.00
CA ARG A 65 6.39 -4.55 4.15
C ARG A 65 4.97 -4.01 3.97
N TRP A 66 4.84 -2.78 3.46
CA TRP A 66 3.55 -2.15 3.22
C TRP A 66 2.74 -2.90 2.16
N GLN A 67 3.33 -3.26 1.01
CA GLN A 67 2.64 -4.06 -0.01
C GLN A 67 2.18 -5.43 0.51
N MET A 68 2.94 -6.04 1.43
CA MET A 68 2.58 -7.32 2.07
C MET A 68 1.42 -7.21 3.06
N LEU A 69 0.95 -6.02 3.39
CA LEU A 69 -0.24 -5.84 4.24
C LEU A 69 -1.51 -6.29 3.51
N GLU A 70 -1.63 -6.02 2.23
CA GLU A 70 -2.82 -6.23 1.39
C GLU A 70 -4.03 -5.41 1.84
N LEU A 71 -4.41 -5.50 3.12
CA LEU A 71 -5.57 -4.86 3.72
C LEU A 71 -5.15 -3.91 4.85
N THR A 72 -5.49 -2.64 4.70
CA THR A 72 -5.35 -1.59 5.70
C THR A 72 -6.70 -0.92 5.95
N ALA A 73 -6.96 -0.52 7.19
CA ALA A 73 -8.21 0.12 7.59
C ALA A 73 -8.02 1.61 7.80
N PHE A 74 -9.02 2.39 7.45
CA PHE A 74 -9.10 3.80 7.78
C PHE A 74 -10.23 4.02 8.79
N PHE A 75 -10.00 4.86 9.79
CA PHE A 75 -11.02 5.30 10.72
C PHE A 75 -11.22 6.80 10.58
N HIS A 76 -12.19 7.22 9.76
CA HIS A 76 -12.65 8.61 9.73
C HIS A 76 -13.55 8.85 10.94
N PHE A 77 -13.02 9.57 11.90
CA PHE A 77 -13.71 9.95 13.13
C PHE A 77 -13.27 11.35 13.54
N GLY A 78 -14.20 12.17 14.01
CA GLY A 78 -13.92 13.55 14.38
C GLY A 78 -15.19 14.33 14.63
N ILE A 79 -15.08 15.67 14.67
CA ILE A 79 -16.24 16.54 14.87
C ILE A 79 -17.29 16.38 13.77
N ASN A 80 -16.87 16.03 12.55
CA ASN A 80 -17.76 15.79 11.42
C ASN A 80 -18.76 14.65 11.68
N THR A 81 -18.38 13.62 12.44
CA THR A 81 -19.27 12.55 12.88
C THR A 81 -20.45 13.10 13.72
N PHE A 82 -20.23 14.17 14.49
CA PHE A 82 -21.21 14.76 15.40
C PHE A 82 -22.02 15.88 14.76
N THR A 83 -21.53 16.44 13.66
CA THR A 83 -22.22 17.48 12.90
C THR A 83 -22.90 16.96 11.63
N ASP A 84 -22.83 15.64 11.39
CA ASP A 84 -23.40 14.95 10.22
C ASP A 84 -22.88 15.53 8.89
N ARG A 85 -21.56 15.80 8.81
CA ARG A 85 -20.90 16.41 7.65
C ARG A 85 -19.72 15.54 7.15
N GLU A 86 -19.48 15.59 5.85
CA GLU A 86 -18.25 15.04 5.25
C GLU A 86 -17.07 16.01 5.43
N TRP A 87 -17.30 17.30 5.24
CA TRP A 87 -16.31 18.35 5.39
C TRP A 87 -16.84 19.46 6.31
N GLY A 88 -16.22 19.58 7.46
CA GLY A 88 -16.45 20.68 8.36
C GLY A 88 -15.90 22.01 7.82
N ASP A 89 -16.34 23.11 8.38
CA ASP A 89 -15.90 24.46 7.99
C ASP A 89 -14.83 25.07 8.92
N GLY A 90 -14.43 24.33 9.96
CA GLY A 90 -13.45 24.76 10.96
C GLY A 90 -14.03 25.67 12.05
N LYS A 91 -15.36 25.79 12.12
CA LYS A 91 -16.08 26.61 13.11
C LYS A 91 -17.10 25.80 13.92
N GLU A 92 -16.98 24.48 13.85
CA GLU A 92 -17.87 23.57 14.56
C GLU A 92 -17.83 23.82 16.06
N ASP A 93 -19.01 23.76 16.71
CA ASP A 93 -19.08 23.73 18.16
C ASP A 93 -18.57 22.41 18.70
N ILE A 94 -17.33 22.42 19.17
CA ILE A 94 -16.64 21.22 19.68
C ILE A 94 -17.26 20.68 20.96
N SER A 95 -18.18 21.40 21.63
CA SER A 95 -18.93 20.88 22.77
C SER A 95 -19.87 19.73 22.38
N ALA A 96 -20.21 19.59 21.10
CA ALA A 96 -20.97 18.46 20.57
C ALA A 96 -20.17 17.15 20.57
N PHE A 97 -18.82 17.21 20.61
CA PHE A 97 -17.98 16.04 20.55
C PHE A 97 -17.92 15.29 21.89
N ASN A 98 -18.75 14.25 22.02
CA ASN A 98 -18.80 13.43 23.24
C ASN A 98 -19.12 11.95 22.93
N PRO A 99 -18.19 11.15 22.42
CA PRO A 99 -18.39 9.73 22.17
C PRO A 99 -18.41 8.92 23.48
N ALA A 100 -19.54 8.94 24.18
CA ALA A 100 -19.68 8.42 25.54
C ALA A 100 -19.36 6.93 25.72
N GLN A 101 -19.38 6.13 24.64
CA GLN A 101 -19.11 4.67 24.66
C GLN A 101 -17.87 4.32 23.84
N LEU A 102 -16.97 5.28 23.57
CA LEU A 102 -15.81 5.04 22.72
C LEU A 102 -15.03 3.80 23.17
N ASN A 103 -14.78 2.92 22.21
CA ASN A 103 -14.04 1.68 22.43
C ASN A 103 -13.13 1.40 21.24
N ALA A 104 -11.92 1.94 21.27
CA ALA A 104 -10.92 1.72 20.23
C ALA A 104 -10.51 0.23 20.07
N GLU A 105 -10.63 -0.56 21.15
CA GLU A 105 -10.37 -2.00 21.05
C GLU A 105 -11.42 -2.71 20.19
N GLN A 106 -12.70 -2.29 20.26
CA GLN A 106 -13.75 -2.84 19.39
C GLN A 106 -13.45 -2.54 17.92
N TRP A 107 -12.95 -1.32 17.60
CA TRP A 107 -12.57 -0.97 16.24
C TRP A 107 -11.47 -1.90 15.71
N VAL A 108 -10.39 -2.02 16.48
CA VAL A 108 -9.22 -2.82 16.08
C VAL A 108 -9.53 -4.32 16.04
N LYS A 109 -10.37 -4.83 16.95
CA LYS A 109 -10.85 -6.22 16.90
C LYS A 109 -11.64 -6.51 15.63
N ALA A 110 -12.60 -5.65 15.27
CA ALA A 110 -13.43 -5.84 14.09
C ALA A 110 -12.59 -5.96 12.81
N ILE A 111 -11.62 -5.07 12.62
CA ILE A 111 -10.74 -5.14 11.45
C ILE A 111 -9.77 -6.32 11.49
N LYS A 112 -9.24 -6.69 12.65
CA LYS A 112 -8.36 -7.85 12.80
C LYS A 112 -9.07 -9.15 12.43
N GLU A 113 -10.30 -9.34 12.90
CA GLU A 113 -11.13 -10.50 12.58
C GLU A 113 -11.44 -10.59 11.08
N ALA A 114 -11.53 -9.45 10.41
CA ALA A 114 -11.70 -9.37 8.95
C ALA A 114 -10.39 -9.53 8.16
N GLY A 115 -9.23 -9.69 8.82
CA GLY A 115 -7.94 -9.97 8.18
C GLY A 115 -7.07 -8.75 7.89
N PHE A 116 -7.47 -7.55 8.33
CA PHE A 116 -6.66 -6.33 8.19
C PHE A 116 -5.42 -6.39 9.08
N LYS A 117 -4.34 -5.74 8.62
CA LYS A 117 -3.04 -5.79 9.29
C LYS A 117 -2.56 -4.43 9.81
N GLN A 118 -3.23 -3.35 9.44
CA GLN A 118 -2.89 -1.99 9.84
C GLN A 118 -4.14 -1.14 9.91
N ALA A 119 -4.13 -0.13 10.78
CA ALA A 119 -5.17 0.89 10.90
C ALA A 119 -4.57 2.29 10.88
N ILE A 120 -5.23 3.22 10.19
CA ILE A 120 -4.89 4.63 10.12
C ILE A 120 -6.06 5.41 10.74
N ILE A 121 -5.78 6.33 11.68
CA ILE A 121 -6.77 7.23 12.28
C ILE A 121 -6.65 8.63 11.68
N THR A 122 -7.77 9.28 11.33
CA THR A 122 -7.81 10.71 11.01
C THR A 122 -7.57 11.53 12.29
N ALA A 123 -6.29 11.69 12.67
CA ALA A 123 -5.94 12.44 13.87
C ALA A 123 -6.42 13.90 13.81
N LYS A 124 -6.38 14.51 12.63
CA LYS A 124 -6.97 15.82 12.30
C LYS A 124 -7.45 15.80 10.85
N HIS A 125 -8.73 16.08 10.60
CA HIS A 125 -9.28 16.26 9.26
C HIS A 125 -9.26 17.74 8.82
N HIS A 126 -9.86 18.10 7.68
CA HIS A 126 -9.82 19.45 7.10
C HIS A 126 -10.47 20.55 7.98
N ASP A 127 -11.37 20.16 8.88
CA ASP A 127 -11.96 21.05 9.88
C ASP A 127 -10.96 21.56 10.93
N GLY A 128 -9.77 20.95 11.02
CA GLY A 128 -8.72 21.32 11.97
C GLY A 128 -8.91 20.75 13.39
N PHE A 129 -9.99 20.00 13.66
CA PHE A 129 -10.23 19.40 14.97
C PHE A 129 -9.28 18.24 15.26
N CYS A 130 -8.55 18.36 16.37
CA CYS A 130 -7.55 17.36 16.76
C CYS A 130 -8.11 16.33 17.74
N LEU A 131 -7.99 15.03 17.42
CA LEU A 131 -8.39 13.90 18.27
C LEU A 131 -7.40 13.60 19.41
N TRP A 132 -6.36 14.42 19.58
CA TRP A 132 -5.41 14.38 20.70
C TRP A 132 -5.31 15.76 21.35
N PRO A 133 -4.83 15.85 22.59
CA PRO A 133 -4.73 17.13 23.31
C PRO A 133 -3.52 17.95 22.82
N SER A 134 -3.55 18.36 21.54
CA SER A 134 -2.46 19.15 20.93
C SER A 134 -2.18 20.42 21.72
N LYS A 135 -0.90 20.73 21.89
CA LYS A 135 -0.44 21.97 22.56
C LYS A 135 -0.54 23.19 21.65
N PHE A 136 -0.79 23.00 20.34
CA PHE A 136 -0.67 24.03 19.33
C PHE A 136 -2.03 24.56 18.86
N THR A 137 -3.14 24.00 19.32
CA THR A 137 -4.49 24.47 19.02
C THR A 137 -5.45 24.26 20.19
N GLU A 138 -6.43 25.16 20.33
CA GLU A 138 -7.58 24.98 21.23
C GLU A 138 -8.70 24.17 20.56
N HIS A 139 -8.71 24.04 19.23
CA HIS A 139 -9.69 23.25 18.48
C HIS A 139 -9.32 21.76 18.53
N SER A 140 -9.49 21.19 19.71
CA SER A 140 -9.10 19.82 19.99
C SER A 140 -9.92 19.18 21.12
N ILE A 141 -9.77 17.88 21.24
CA ILE A 141 -10.45 17.03 22.23
C ILE A 141 -10.28 17.51 23.67
N LYS A 142 -9.20 18.25 24.01
CA LYS A 142 -8.96 18.79 25.36
C LYS A 142 -10.02 19.80 25.81
N ASN A 143 -10.74 20.42 24.88
CA ASN A 143 -11.78 21.41 25.15
C ASN A 143 -13.20 20.86 24.90
N THR A 144 -13.35 19.53 24.90
CA THR A 144 -14.64 18.86 24.72
C THR A 144 -15.15 18.24 26.03
N PRO A 145 -16.44 17.89 26.12
CA PRO A 145 -16.99 17.13 27.24
C PRO A 145 -16.40 15.72 27.38
N TYR A 146 -15.85 15.16 26.28
CA TYR A 146 -15.32 13.80 26.28
C TYR A 146 -14.23 13.62 27.34
N LYS A 147 -14.48 12.68 28.28
CA LYS A 147 -13.61 12.41 29.43
C LYS A 147 -13.21 13.71 30.19
N GLN A 148 -14.08 14.71 30.20
CA GLN A 148 -13.83 16.02 30.84
C GLN A 148 -12.56 16.71 30.31
N GLY A 149 -12.34 16.66 29.00
CA GLY A 149 -11.16 17.21 28.34
C GLY A 149 -9.87 16.41 28.51
N LYS A 150 -9.92 15.22 29.12
CA LYS A 150 -8.76 14.34 29.37
C LYS A 150 -8.65 13.19 28.35
N GLY A 151 -9.48 13.23 27.31
CA GLY A 151 -9.46 12.21 26.24
C GLY A 151 -8.26 12.35 25.31
N ASP A 152 -7.83 11.22 24.74
CA ASP A 152 -6.82 11.15 23.69
C ASP A 152 -7.12 9.91 22.83
N ILE A 153 -7.89 10.11 21.76
CA ILE A 153 -8.36 9.00 20.91
C ILE A 153 -7.21 8.44 20.08
N VAL A 154 -6.25 9.27 19.68
CA VAL A 154 -5.06 8.80 18.95
C VAL A 154 -4.28 7.80 19.81
N LYS A 155 -4.13 8.11 21.11
CA LYS A 155 -3.50 7.20 22.08
C LYS A 155 -4.29 5.90 22.23
N GLU A 156 -5.62 5.99 22.39
CA GLU A 156 -6.48 4.83 22.57
C GLU A 156 -6.41 3.87 21.39
N VAL A 157 -6.42 4.40 20.15
CA VAL A 157 -6.26 3.60 18.92
C VAL A 157 -4.86 3.01 18.82
N ALA A 158 -3.81 3.78 19.10
CA ALA A 158 -2.42 3.30 19.07
C ALA A 158 -2.19 2.16 20.07
N GLU A 159 -2.75 2.25 21.28
CA GLU A 159 -2.69 1.20 22.32
C GLU A 159 -3.47 -0.05 21.91
N ALA A 160 -4.66 0.10 21.35
CA ALA A 160 -5.44 -1.00 20.81
C ALA A 160 -4.70 -1.70 19.65
N CYS A 161 -4.10 -0.97 18.72
CA CYS A 161 -3.30 -1.53 17.64
C CYS A 161 -2.13 -2.37 18.18
N ARG A 162 -1.39 -1.86 19.17
CA ARG A 162 -0.31 -2.63 19.83
C ARG A 162 -0.82 -3.91 20.51
N LYS A 163 -1.91 -3.80 21.25
CA LYS A 163 -2.52 -4.93 21.97
C LYS A 163 -2.91 -6.08 21.02
N TYR A 164 -3.43 -5.72 19.86
CA TYR A 164 -3.91 -6.70 18.87
C TYR A 164 -2.90 -7.04 17.77
N ASN A 165 -1.65 -6.52 17.86
CA ASN A 165 -0.59 -6.68 16.85
C ASN A 165 -1.07 -6.24 15.44
N ILE A 166 -1.68 -5.06 15.38
CA ILE A 166 -2.07 -4.35 14.17
C ILE A 166 -1.12 -3.16 14.00
N GLY A 167 -0.65 -2.88 12.78
CA GLY A 167 0.15 -1.70 12.47
C GLY A 167 -0.66 -0.43 12.75
N PHE A 168 0.02 0.64 13.14
CA PHE A 168 -0.60 1.92 13.47
C PHE A 168 -0.12 3.02 12.53
N GLY A 169 -1.05 3.74 11.93
CA GLY A 169 -0.81 4.90 11.09
C GLY A 169 -1.62 6.12 11.52
N VAL A 170 -1.17 7.28 11.09
CA VAL A 170 -1.83 8.57 11.37
C VAL A 170 -2.08 9.32 10.06
N TYR A 171 -3.28 9.84 9.92
CA TYR A 171 -3.62 10.85 8.93
C TYR A 171 -3.61 12.21 9.62
N LEU A 172 -2.84 13.14 9.07
CA LEU A 172 -2.83 14.54 9.49
C LEU A 172 -3.12 15.39 8.25
N SER A 173 -4.32 15.99 8.19
CA SER A 173 -4.71 16.83 7.06
C SER A 173 -3.75 18.01 6.89
N PRO A 174 -3.13 18.18 5.71
CA PRO A 174 -2.41 19.40 5.39
C PRO A 174 -3.33 20.61 5.30
N TRP A 175 -4.53 20.44 4.78
CA TRP A 175 -5.54 21.48 4.75
C TRP A 175 -6.17 21.66 6.14
N ASP A 176 -6.28 22.91 6.58
CA ASP A 176 -6.81 23.28 7.91
C ASP A 176 -7.71 24.51 7.78
N ARG A 177 -9.00 24.30 8.00
CA ARG A 177 -10.03 25.33 7.87
C ARG A 177 -10.26 26.13 9.17
N ASN A 178 -9.60 25.73 10.28
CA ASN A 178 -9.68 26.42 11.56
C ASN A 178 -8.48 27.33 11.84
N ASN A 179 -7.26 26.91 11.50
CA ASN A 179 -6.05 27.61 11.92
C ASN A 179 -5.87 28.94 11.18
N ALA A 180 -5.82 30.06 11.95
CA ALA A 180 -5.71 31.41 11.40
C ALA A 180 -4.39 31.67 10.63
N SER A 181 -3.32 30.89 10.89
CA SER A 181 -2.05 31.01 10.18
C SER A 181 -2.01 30.28 8.83
N TYR A 182 -3.06 29.49 8.49
CA TYR A 182 -3.15 28.82 7.20
C TYR A 182 -3.01 29.80 6.03
N GLY A 183 -2.27 29.43 5.01
CA GLY A 183 -1.94 30.33 3.90
C GLY A 183 -0.72 31.24 4.17
N THR A 184 0.07 30.94 5.21
CA THR A 184 1.32 31.64 5.56
C THR A 184 2.42 30.65 5.94
N ASP A 185 3.69 31.10 5.99
CA ASP A 185 4.82 30.26 6.40
C ASP A 185 4.72 29.79 7.85
N ALA A 186 4.06 30.55 8.72
CA ALA A 186 3.83 30.17 10.12
C ALA A 186 3.01 28.87 10.24
N TYR A 187 2.14 28.58 9.27
CA TYR A 187 1.39 27.34 9.25
C TYR A 187 2.29 26.11 9.04
N ASN A 188 3.33 26.18 8.22
CA ASN A 188 4.26 25.08 8.06
C ASN A 188 4.97 24.74 9.37
N THR A 189 5.30 25.75 10.19
CA THR A 189 5.84 25.53 11.55
C THR A 189 4.80 24.89 12.49
N TYR A 190 3.56 25.37 12.46
CA TYR A 190 2.45 24.78 13.21
C TYR A 190 2.24 23.32 12.84
N PHE A 191 2.23 22.99 11.55
CA PHE A 191 2.05 21.63 11.05
C PHE A 191 3.19 20.70 11.50
N VAL A 192 4.44 21.15 11.41
CA VAL A 192 5.63 20.42 11.88
C VAL A 192 5.53 20.11 13.38
N ASN A 193 5.04 21.07 14.17
CA ASN A 193 4.86 20.88 15.61
C ASN A 193 3.81 19.81 15.91
N GLN A 194 2.65 19.84 15.26
CA GLN A 194 1.60 18.82 15.39
C GLN A 194 2.08 17.44 14.90
N LEU A 195 2.76 17.40 13.77
CA LEU A 195 3.34 16.17 13.25
C LEU A 195 4.38 15.59 14.23
N THR A 196 5.18 16.43 14.88
CA THR A 196 6.14 16.02 15.92
C THR A 196 5.44 15.38 17.12
N GLU A 197 4.32 15.96 17.58
CA GLU A 197 3.51 15.34 18.65
C GLU A 197 3.07 13.92 18.26
N LEU A 198 2.49 13.75 17.06
CA LEU A 198 2.01 12.47 16.58
C LEU A 198 3.12 11.42 16.40
N LEU A 199 4.31 11.83 15.96
CA LEU A 199 5.43 10.92 15.71
C LEU A 199 6.25 10.58 16.97
N THR A 200 6.04 11.26 18.10
CA THR A 200 6.84 11.05 19.32
C THR A 200 6.05 10.54 20.51
N GLN A 201 4.73 10.75 20.57
CA GLN A 201 3.93 10.45 21.76
C GLN A 201 3.25 9.07 21.74
N TYR A 202 3.07 8.47 20.58
CA TYR A 202 2.23 7.27 20.40
C TYR A 202 3.01 5.99 20.07
N GLY A 203 4.33 6.03 20.21
CA GLY A 203 5.22 4.89 19.92
C GLY A 203 5.49 4.75 18.43
N LYS A 204 5.51 3.50 17.94
CA LYS A 204 5.80 3.21 16.52
C LYS A 204 4.63 3.65 15.64
N VAL A 205 4.94 4.42 14.59
CA VAL A 205 4.03 4.78 13.51
C VAL A 205 4.50 4.07 12.24
N ASP A 206 3.62 3.27 11.64
CA ASP A 206 3.93 2.47 10.45
C ASP A 206 3.62 3.22 9.15
N GLU A 207 2.68 4.18 9.20
CA GLU A 207 2.28 4.99 8.05
C GLU A 207 1.88 6.41 8.47
N VAL A 208 2.32 7.39 7.68
CA VAL A 208 1.85 8.78 7.75
C VAL A 208 1.14 9.10 6.45
N TRP A 209 -0.14 9.43 6.56
CA TRP A 209 -1.01 9.68 5.42
C TRP A 209 -1.33 11.16 5.30
N PHE A 210 -1.01 11.75 4.16
CA PHE A 210 -1.29 13.15 3.83
C PHE A 210 -2.31 13.22 2.70
N ASP A 211 -3.41 13.92 2.97
CA ASP A 211 -4.43 14.22 1.97
C ASP A 211 -3.88 15.22 0.92
N GLY A 212 -4.38 15.08 -0.28
CA GLY A 212 -4.05 15.98 -1.35
C GLY A 212 -4.94 17.21 -1.47
N ALA A 213 -6.02 17.28 -0.71
CA ALA A 213 -6.89 18.44 -0.71
C ALA A 213 -6.15 19.71 -0.27
N ASN A 214 -6.30 20.78 -1.02
CA ASN A 214 -5.69 22.09 -0.76
C ASN A 214 -6.68 23.21 -1.09
N GLY A 215 -7.66 23.40 -0.20
CA GLY A 215 -8.63 24.48 -0.26
C GLY A 215 -8.16 25.75 0.43
N GLU A 216 -9.04 26.73 0.53
CA GLU A 216 -8.80 27.97 1.26
C GLU A 216 -8.96 27.76 2.77
N GLY A 217 -8.14 28.47 3.54
CA GLY A 217 -8.28 28.57 4.99
C GLY A 217 -9.21 29.69 5.46
N PRO A 218 -9.27 29.97 6.76
CA PRO A 218 -10.17 30.99 7.33
C PRO A 218 -9.93 32.40 6.78
N ASN A 219 -8.73 32.65 6.27
CA ASN A 219 -8.32 33.95 5.69
C ASN A 219 -8.48 34.01 4.16
N GLY A 220 -9.13 33.02 3.53
CA GLY A 220 -9.33 32.95 2.09
C GLY A 220 -8.07 32.65 1.27
N LYS A 221 -6.99 32.18 1.91
CA LYS A 221 -5.74 31.83 1.22
C LYS A 221 -5.54 30.33 1.17
N LYS A 222 -4.88 29.86 0.10
CA LYS A 222 -4.36 28.49 0.00
C LYS A 222 -2.95 28.43 0.59
N GLN A 223 -2.60 27.28 1.16
CA GLN A 223 -1.29 27.04 1.74
C GLN A 223 -0.30 26.52 0.69
N VAL A 224 0.94 26.99 0.78
CA VAL A 224 2.10 26.34 0.15
C VAL A 224 2.69 25.39 1.18
N TYR A 225 2.55 24.08 0.92
CA TYR A 225 2.98 23.04 1.85
C TYR A 225 4.49 22.77 1.74
N ASP A 226 5.20 22.74 2.87
CA ASP A 226 6.60 22.34 2.95
C ASP A 226 6.76 20.82 3.16
N PHE A 227 6.35 20.05 2.17
CA PHE A 227 6.45 18.59 2.21
C PHE A 227 7.88 18.08 2.46
N ASN A 228 8.91 18.78 1.99
CA ASN A 228 10.30 18.37 2.16
C ASN A 228 10.71 18.33 3.64
N SER A 229 10.36 19.38 4.39
CA SER A 229 10.59 19.42 5.85
C SER A 229 9.79 18.32 6.56
N TRP A 230 8.56 18.08 6.15
CA TRP A 230 7.71 17.03 6.74
C TRP A 230 8.27 15.63 6.49
N TYR A 231 8.71 15.34 5.27
CA TYR A 231 9.35 14.06 4.94
C TYR A 231 10.65 13.85 5.73
N THR A 232 11.48 14.91 5.82
CA THR A 232 12.72 14.88 6.61
C THR A 232 12.44 14.57 8.08
N LEU A 233 11.42 15.20 8.66
CA LEU A 233 11.00 14.95 10.05
C LEU A 233 10.54 13.51 10.24
N ILE A 234 9.69 12.99 9.35
CA ILE A 234 9.19 11.61 9.43
C ILE A 234 10.35 10.63 9.33
N ARG A 235 11.28 10.84 8.38
CA ARG A 235 12.46 9.96 8.22
C ARG A 235 13.36 9.97 9.45
N LYS A 236 13.45 11.11 10.16
CA LYS A 236 14.22 11.24 11.40
C LYS A 236 13.55 10.53 12.57
N LEU A 237 12.25 10.71 12.75
CA LEU A 237 11.53 10.24 13.93
C LEU A 237 10.97 8.81 13.77
N GLN A 238 10.50 8.46 12.57
CA GLN A 238 9.89 7.18 12.24
C GLN A 238 10.45 6.66 10.89
N PRO A 239 11.74 6.27 10.81
CA PRO A 239 12.42 5.96 9.54
C PRO A 239 11.81 4.78 8.78
N GLN A 240 11.04 3.94 9.46
CA GLN A 240 10.38 2.78 8.89
C GLN A 240 8.94 3.06 8.41
N ALA A 241 8.36 4.22 8.74
CA ALA A 241 7.04 4.58 8.28
C ALA A 241 7.02 4.81 6.77
N VAL A 242 5.96 4.36 6.09
CA VAL A 242 5.67 4.80 4.72
C VAL A 242 4.97 6.15 4.77
N ILE A 243 5.20 6.97 3.76
CA ILE A 243 4.54 8.26 3.57
C ILE A 243 3.64 8.13 2.33
N ALA A 244 2.33 8.17 2.55
CA ALA A 244 1.28 8.04 1.56
C ALA A 244 0.43 9.33 1.59
N VAL A 245 -0.24 9.68 0.72
CA VAL A 245 -0.54 9.65 -0.68
C VAL A 245 0.19 10.84 -1.32
N GLN A 246 0.28 11.95 -0.57
CA GLN A 246 1.17 13.07 -0.85
C GLN A 246 2.55 12.77 -0.24
N GLY A 247 3.21 11.72 -0.74
CA GLY A 247 4.47 11.23 -0.20
C GLY A 247 5.28 10.41 -1.20
N PRO A 248 6.58 10.20 -0.92
CA PRO A 248 7.50 9.56 -1.85
C PRO A 248 7.40 8.03 -1.89
N ASP A 249 6.65 7.39 -0.96
CA ASP A 249 6.67 5.94 -0.83
C ASP A 249 5.49 5.24 -1.51
N VAL A 250 4.29 5.82 -1.40
CA VAL A 250 3.02 5.24 -1.84
C VAL A 250 2.21 6.32 -2.56
N ARG A 251 1.67 5.97 -3.72
CA ARG A 251 0.78 6.85 -4.49
C ARG A 251 -0.68 6.45 -4.34
N TRP A 252 -1.52 7.43 -4.45
CA TRP A 252 -2.95 7.19 -4.66
C TRP A 252 -3.23 6.57 -6.03
N VAL A 253 -4.15 5.61 -6.08
CA VAL A 253 -4.55 4.97 -7.34
C VAL A 253 -5.20 5.95 -8.32
N GLY A 254 -5.83 7.01 -7.81
CA GLY A 254 -6.50 8.07 -8.59
C GLY A 254 -8.02 8.03 -8.56
N THR A 255 -8.62 7.14 -7.79
CA THR A 255 -10.09 7.04 -7.57
C THR A 255 -10.37 6.53 -6.17
N GLU A 256 -11.52 6.90 -5.59
CA GLU A 256 -12.00 6.45 -4.28
C GLU A 256 -13.01 5.29 -4.42
N THR A 257 -12.82 4.43 -5.40
CA THR A 257 -13.81 3.39 -5.76
C THR A 257 -13.43 1.99 -5.31
N GLY A 258 -12.22 1.80 -4.78
CA GLY A 258 -11.67 0.48 -4.49
C GLY A 258 -11.23 -0.28 -5.75
N VAL A 259 -11.05 0.40 -6.89
CA VAL A 259 -10.70 -0.22 -8.17
C VAL A 259 -9.32 0.22 -8.63
N GLY A 260 -8.38 -0.73 -8.66
CA GLY A 260 -7.06 -0.58 -9.27
C GLY A 260 -7.10 -0.74 -10.80
N ARG A 261 -6.00 -0.38 -11.45
CA ARG A 261 -5.83 -0.52 -12.90
C ARG A 261 -5.73 -1.98 -13.32
N GLU A 262 -6.19 -2.29 -14.51
CA GLU A 262 -5.98 -3.63 -15.08
C GLU A 262 -4.49 -3.93 -15.30
N THR A 263 -3.70 -2.92 -15.70
CA THR A 263 -2.26 -3.02 -15.89
C THR A 263 -1.55 -2.17 -14.84
N GLU A 264 -1.42 -2.70 -13.61
CA GLU A 264 -0.83 -1.97 -12.50
C GLU A 264 0.64 -2.31 -12.31
N TRP A 265 1.48 -1.30 -12.53
CA TRP A 265 2.90 -1.35 -12.32
C TRP A 265 3.31 -0.62 -11.03
N SER A 266 4.13 -1.28 -10.21
CA SER A 266 4.81 -0.60 -9.10
C SER A 266 6.01 0.21 -9.57
N VAL A 267 6.59 -0.13 -10.73
CA VAL A 267 7.70 0.62 -11.32
C VAL A 267 7.17 1.60 -12.37
N LEU A 268 7.32 2.87 -12.09
CA LEU A 268 6.81 3.96 -12.93
C LEU A 268 7.94 4.85 -13.48
N PRO A 269 7.74 5.41 -14.70
CA PRO A 269 8.64 6.40 -15.28
C PRO A 269 8.52 7.74 -14.55
N MET A 270 9.67 8.30 -14.19
CA MET A 270 9.77 9.64 -13.57
C MET A 270 9.94 10.71 -14.66
N ALA A 271 9.23 11.84 -14.46
CA ALA A 271 9.56 13.14 -15.01
C ALA A 271 9.92 14.07 -13.86
N GLU A 272 10.31 15.30 -14.14
CA GLU A 272 10.63 16.31 -13.13
C GLU A 272 9.43 16.59 -12.20
N GLN A 273 9.61 16.48 -10.90
CA GLN A 273 8.53 16.59 -9.91
C GLN A 273 8.50 17.98 -9.27
N SER A 274 7.35 18.68 -9.29
CA SER A 274 7.10 19.85 -8.46
C SER A 274 5.98 19.59 -7.45
N GLN A 275 6.07 20.23 -6.27
CA GLN A 275 5.06 20.09 -5.20
C GLN A 275 3.68 20.60 -5.64
N GLU A 276 3.64 21.68 -6.42
CA GLU A 276 2.39 22.24 -6.92
C GLU A 276 1.64 21.25 -7.82
N LYS A 277 2.36 20.48 -8.64
CA LYS A 277 1.78 19.43 -9.46
C LYS A 277 1.26 18.27 -8.62
N ILE A 278 1.95 17.90 -7.54
CA ILE A 278 1.48 16.85 -6.63
C ILE A 278 0.18 17.28 -5.93
N ALA A 279 0.14 18.49 -5.36
CA ALA A 279 -1.05 19.04 -4.71
C ALA A 279 -2.23 19.19 -5.68
N ALA A 280 -1.97 19.65 -6.90
CA ALA A 280 -3.02 19.81 -7.91
C ALA A 280 -3.63 18.49 -8.42
N LEU A 281 -2.89 17.38 -8.31
CA LEU A 281 -3.38 16.05 -8.72
C LEU A 281 -4.43 15.45 -7.83
N SER A 282 -4.44 15.83 -6.56
CA SER A 282 -5.36 15.30 -5.57
C SER A 282 -6.69 16.05 -5.49
N GLN A 283 -6.83 17.17 -6.20
CA GLN A 283 -8.09 17.90 -6.28
C GLN A 283 -8.93 17.39 -7.46
N LYS A 284 -10.16 16.95 -7.19
CA LYS A 284 -11.10 16.37 -8.19
C LYS A 284 -11.35 17.24 -9.43
N ASP A 285 -11.11 18.55 -9.35
CA ASP A 285 -11.46 19.52 -10.37
C ASP A 285 -10.28 20.07 -11.19
N VAL A 286 -9.07 19.54 -11.00
CA VAL A 286 -7.89 20.07 -11.69
C VAL A 286 -7.36 19.07 -12.71
N ASN A 287 -7.43 19.43 -14.00
CA ASN A 287 -6.77 18.72 -15.11
C ASN A 287 -5.24 18.92 -15.06
N VAL A 288 -4.58 18.42 -14.04
CA VAL A 288 -3.13 18.49 -13.93
C VAL A 288 -2.52 17.14 -14.24
N ILE A 289 -1.61 17.14 -15.22
CA ILE A 289 -0.84 15.96 -15.59
C ILE A 289 0.20 15.67 -14.49
N PRO A 290 0.25 14.43 -13.94
CA PRO A 290 1.27 14.05 -12.98
C PRO A 290 2.67 14.23 -13.56
N THR A 291 3.61 14.49 -12.69
CA THR A 291 5.04 14.47 -13.03
C THR A 291 5.56 13.06 -13.35
N LEU A 292 4.77 12.05 -13.18
CA LEU A 292 4.94 10.77 -13.85
C LEU A 292 4.48 10.94 -15.29
N THR A 293 5.23 10.44 -16.26
CA THR A 293 4.83 10.50 -17.67
C THR A 293 3.46 9.84 -17.85
N GLY A 294 2.57 10.46 -18.61
CA GLY A 294 1.20 9.98 -18.83
C GLY A 294 0.15 10.51 -17.86
N SER A 295 -1.11 10.21 -18.12
CA SER A 295 -2.26 10.61 -17.32
C SER A 295 -2.47 9.68 -16.12
N TYR A 296 -2.94 10.21 -14.99
CA TYR A 296 -3.41 9.37 -13.88
C TYR A 296 -4.63 8.50 -14.27
N LYS A 297 -5.33 8.85 -15.37
CA LYS A 297 -6.44 8.08 -15.94
C LYS A 297 -5.98 6.91 -16.81
N ASP A 298 -4.70 6.87 -17.22
CA ASP A 298 -4.17 5.79 -18.06
C ASP A 298 -4.29 4.45 -17.32
N GLN A 299 -4.80 3.44 -18.01
CA GLN A 299 -4.92 2.08 -17.47
C GLN A 299 -3.59 1.31 -17.49
N ASP A 300 -2.56 1.88 -18.08
CA ASP A 300 -1.17 1.41 -18.08
C ASP A 300 -0.23 2.59 -17.95
N ARG A 301 0.61 2.58 -16.93
CA ARG A 301 1.56 3.67 -16.63
C ARG A 301 3.02 3.23 -16.66
N GLY A 302 3.30 1.96 -16.80
CA GLY A 302 4.64 1.42 -16.64
C GLY A 302 5.07 0.42 -17.71
N SER A 303 4.27 0.09 -18.73
CA SER A 303 4.67 -0.80 -19.83
C SER A 303 5.83 -0.24 -20.65
N ARG A 304 6.45 -1.08 -21.48
CA ARG A 304 7.65 -0.72 -22.27
C ARG A 304 7.50 0.58 -23.04
N SER A 305 6.33 0.82 -23.66
CA SER A 305 6.06 2.03 -24.43
C SER A 305 6.00 3.30 -23.56
N LYS A 306 5.65 3.17 -22.29
CA LYS A 306 5.54 4.29 -21.35
C LYS A 306 6.89 4.71 -20.76
N LEU A 307 7.93 3.89 -20.90
CA LEU A 307 9.25 4.14 -20.35
C LEU A 307 10.18 4.95 -21.28
N VAL A 308 9.79 5.18 -22.52
CA VAL A 308 10.66 5.71 -23.59
C VAL A 308 11.26 7.07 -23.30
N ASN A 309 10.49 7.98 -22.67
CA ASN A 309 10.91 9.37 -22.39
C ASN A 309 11.14 9.63 -20.88
N ALA A 310 11.36 8.59 -20.11
CA ALA A 310 11.59 8.73 -18.68
C ALA A 310 13.01 9.23 -18.41
N THR A 311 13.15 10.12 -17.42
CA THR A 311 14.46 10.55 -16.89
C THR A 311 14.94 9.66 -15.74
N GLY A 312 14.05 8.85 -15.20
CA GLY A 312 14.31 7.90 -14.14
C GLY A 312 13.16 6.92 -13.97
N LEU A 313 13.36 5.97 -13.09
CA LEU A 313 12.39 4.92 -12.73
C LEU A 313 12.27 4.91 -11.21
N VAL A 314 11.06 4.74 -10.71
CA VAL A 314 10.79 4.70 -9.27
C VAL A 314 9.85 3.54 -8.93
N TRP A 315 10.12 2.87 -7.80
CA TRP A 315 9.16 1.97 -7.18
C TRP A 315 8.12 2.81 -6.44
N TYR A 316 6.90 2.84 -6.94
CA TYR A 316 5.84 3.68 -6.41
C TYR A 316 4.50 2.94 -6.46
N PRO A 317 4.25 2.03 -5.49
CA PRO A 317 3.07 1.18 -5.46
C PRO A 317 1.81 2.00 -5.20
N ALA A 318 0.66 1.47 -5.63
CA ALA A 318 -0.63 2.11 -5.51
C ALA A 318 -1.36 1.71 -4.23
N GLU A 319 -1.92 2.70 -3.54
CA GLU A 319 -2.98 2.53 -2.57
C GLU A 319 -4.34 2.72 -3.25
N THR A 320 -5.27 1.83 -2.93
CA THR A 320 -6.63 1.85 -3.47
C THR A 320 -7.59 2.04 -2.31
N ASP A 321 -8.17 3.21 -2.21
CA ASP A 321 -9.04 3.59 -1.11
C ASP A 321 -10.53 3.52 -1.47
N VAL A 322 -11.35 3.24 -0.48
CA VAL A 322 -12.81 3.25 -0.58
C VAL A 322 -13.42 3.18 0.83
N SER A 323 -14.59 3.78 1.01
CA SER A 323 -15.32 3.62 2.26
C SER A 323 -16.26 2.40 2.22
N ILE A 324 -16.45 1.73 3.36
CA ILE A 324 -17.47 0.68 3.52
C ILE A 324 -18.89 1.23 3.37
N ARG A 325 -19.08 2.52 3.62
CA ARG A 325 -20.31 3.30 3.50
C ARG A 325 -20.27 4.21 2.28
N PRO A 326 -21.35 4.92 1.92
CA PRO A 326 -21.30 5.97 0.89
C PRO A 326 -20.38 7.13 1.27
N GLY A 327 -20.48 7.63 2.51
CA GLY A 327 -19.65 8.70 3.04
C GLY A 327 -18.33 8.22 3.66
N TRP A 328 -17.40 9.17 3.93
CA TRP A 328 -16.17 8.91 4.66
C TRP A 328 -16.40 8.97 6.17
N PHE A 329 -17.19 9.91 6.65
CA PHE A 329 -17.66 9.93 8.03
C PHE A 329 -18.92 9.09 8.21
N TYR A 330 -19.26 8.76 9.45
CA TYR A 330 -20.47 8.01 9.77
C TYR A 330 -21.71 8.90 9.64
N HIS A 331 -22.71 8.43 8.91
CA HIS A 331 -24.05 9.00 8.81
C HIS A 331 -25.10 7.94 9.14
N ASN A 332 -26.00 8.24 10.09
CA ASN A 332 -27.01 7.27 10.54
C ASN A 332 -27.94 6.80 9.41
N HIS A 333 -28.27 7.69 8.46
CA HIS A 333 -29.12 7.38 7.31
C HIS A 333 -28.47 6.44 6.27
N GLU A 334 -27.19 6.08 6.46
CA GLU A 334 -26.43 5.18 5.59
C GLU A 334 -26.36 3.73 6.12
N ASP A 335 -26.91 3.41 7.29
CA ASP A 335 -26.82 2.09 7.89
C ASP A 335 -27.33 0.95 6.98
N ALA A 336 -28.33 1.23 6.16
CA ALA A 336 -28.85 0.29 5.16
C ALA A 336 -28.00 0.19 3.86
N LYS A 337 -26.99 1.07 3.70
CA LYS A 337 -26.16 1.18 2.49
C LYS A 337 -24.74 0.65 2.66
N VAL A 338 -24.45 0.01 3.79
CA VAL A 338 -23.15 -0.63 4.06
C VAL A 338 -22.85 -1.68 3.00
N LYS A 339 -21.64 -1.65 2.42
CA LYS A 339 -21.22 -2.60 1.40
C LYS A 339 -21.31 -4.04 1.91
N THR A 340 -21.96 -4.89 1.13
CA THR A 340 -22.14 -6.31 1.43
C THR A 340 -20.82 -7.08 1.40
N PRO A 341 -20.71 -8.23 2.05
CA PRO A 341 -19.51 -9.09 1.97
C PRO A 341 -19.13 -9.46 0.54
N ALA A 342 -20.11 -9.69 -0.34
CA ALA A 342 -19.86 -9.95 -1.76
C ALA A 342 -19.22 -8.73 -2.45
N LYS A 343 -19.73 -7.51 -2.19
CA LYS A 343 -19.14 -6.28 -2.74
C LYS A 343 -17.73 -6.02 -2.20
N LEU A 344 -17.46 -6.33 -0.93
CA LEU A 344 -16.12 -6.24 -0.36
C LEU A 344 -15.15 -7.25 -0.98
N MET A 345 -15.62 -8.46 -1.30
CA MET A 345 -14.83 -9.43 -2.09
C MET A 345 -14.51 -8.91 -3.49
N ASP A 346 -15.47 -8.32 -4.20
CA ASP A 346 -15.22 -7.71 -5.52
C ASP A 346 -14.17 -6.58 -5.42
N ILE A 347 -14.24 -5.75 -4.37
CA ILE A 347 -13.24 -4.72 -4.11
C ILE A 347 -11.86 -5.34 -3.83
N TYR A 348 -11.78 -6.43 -3.08
CA TYR A 348 -10.52 -7.14 -2.85
C TYR A 348 -9.91 -7.66 -4.16
N PHE A 349 -10.73 -8.23 -5.06
CA PHE A 349 -10.28 -8.65 -6.39
C PHE A 349 -9.83 -7.49 -7.27
N THR A 350 -10.48 -6.33 -7.17
CA THR A 350 -10.16 -5.16 -8.02
C THR A 350 -9.10 -4.23 -7.45
N SER A 351 -8.74 -4.36 -6.18
CA SER A 351 -7.67 -3.61 -5.50
C SER A 351 -6.42 -4.46 -5.29
N VAL A 352 -6.42 -5.34 -4.29
CA VAL A 352 -5.31 -6.24 -3.97
C VAL A 352 -5.04 -7.20 -5.12
N GLY A 353 -6.09 -7.74 -5.74
CA GLY A 353 -6.00 -8.60 -6.92
C GLY A 353 -5.49 -7.90 -8.18
N ARG A 354 -5.22 -6.60 -8.13
CA ARG A 354 -4.59 -5.79 -9.18
C ARG A 354 -3.34 -5.07 -8.69
N ASN A 355 -2.53 -5.75 -7.88
CA ASN A 355 -1.24 -5.25 -7.40
C ASN A 355 -1.31 -3.96 -6.55
N GLY A 356 -2.45 -3.65 -5.93
CA GLY A 356 -2.63 -2.54 -5.00
C GLY A 356 -2.64 -3.01 -3.54
N VAL A 357 -2.64 -2.06 -2.60
CA VAL A 357 -3.03 -2.28 -1.20
C VAL A 357 -4.38 -1.61 -1.00
N LEU A 358 -5.33 -2.32 -0.41
CA LEU A 358 -6.65 -1.77 -0.11
C LEU A 358 -6.62 -1.00 1.21
N LEU A 359 -7.00 0.28 1.17
CA LEU A 359 -7.33 1.09 2.32
C LEU A 359 -8.86 1.21 2.42
N LEU A 360 -9.48 0.41 3.29
CA LEU A 360 -10.93 0.43 3.51
C LEU A 360 -11.27 1.33 4.68
N ASN A 361 -12.06 2.36 4.44
CA ASN A 361 -12.57 3.22 5.49
C ASN A 361 -13.77 2.59 6.21
N ILE A 362 -13.73 2.64 7.54
CA ILE A 362 -14.73 2.04 8.44
C ILE A 362 -15.00 3.07 9.54
N PRO A 363 -15.94 4.03 9.31
CA PRO A 363 -16.12 5.16 10.21
C PRO A 363 -16.87 4.76 11.48
N PRO A 364 -16.34 5.06 12.67
CA PRO A 364 -17.07 4.90 13.92
C PRO A 364 -18.24 5.88 14.04
N ASN A 365 -19.30 5.47 14.71
CA ASN A 365 -20.52 6.26 14.92
C ASN A 365 -20.38 7.27 16.10
N THR A 366 -21.40 8.08 16.34
CA THR A 366 -21.43 9.10 17.41
C THR A 366 -21.30 8.53 18.83
N LYS A 367 -21.53 7.21 19.03
CA LYS A 367 -21.26 6.55 20.31
C LYS A 367 -19.77 6.24 20.50
N GLY A 368 -18.96 6.31 19.43
CA GLY A 368 -17.56 5.92 19.40
C GLY A 368 -17.37 4.41 19.19
N LEU A 369 -18.27 3.77 18.45
CA LEU A 369 -18.24 2.35 18.09
C LEU A 369 -18.34 2.18 16.57
N ILE A 370 -17.69 1.17 16.01
CA ILE A 370 -18.06 0.71 14.67
C ILE A 370 -19.46 0.10 14.76
N ALA A 371 -20.35 0.50 13.85
CA ALA A 371 -21.73 0.07 13.85
C ALA A 371 -21.86 -1.45 13.64
N ASP A 372 -22.88 -2.07 14.22
CA ASP A 372 -23.08 -3.52 14.18
C ASP A 372 -23.20 -4.06 12.75
N SER A 373 -23.82 -3.30 11.84
CA SER A 373 -23.92 -3.62 10.42
C SER A 373 -22.54 -3.75 9.76
N ASP A 374 -21.61 -2.84 10.07
CA ASP A 374 -20.27 -2.81 9.53
C ASP A 374 -19.45 -3.97 10.10
N VAL A 375 -19.51 -4.19 11.42
CA VAL A 375 -18.87 -5.34 12.09
C VAL A 375 -19.33 -6.66 11.49
N LYS A 376 -20.65 -6.85 11.30
CA LYS A 376 -21.24 -8.05 10.70
C LYS A 376 -20.69 -8.29 9.28
N ASN A 377 -20.69 -7.26 8.42
CA ASN A 377 -20.26 -7.38 7.03
C ASN A 377 -18.74 -7.59 6.92
N LEU A 378 -17.93 -6.92 7.76
CA LEU A 378 -16.50 -7.15 7.86
C LEU A 378 -16.16 -8.59 8.28
N ALA A 379 -16.81 -9.11 9.32
CA ALA A 379 -16.59 -10.47 9.79
C ALA A 379 -16.98 -11.51 8.71
N ALA A 380 -18.08 -11.29 8.01
CA ALA A 380 -18.50 -12.15 6.90
C ALA A 380 -17.52 -12.08 5.72
N PHE A 381 -17.01 -10.90 5.37
CA PHE A 381 -15.97 -10.71 4.37
C PHE A 381 -14.69 -11.49 4.75
N GLY A 382 -14.22 -11.35 5.99
CA GLY A 382 -13.04 -12.07 6.47
C GLY A 382 -13.20 -13.59 6.40
N ARG A 383 -14.40 -14.12 6.74
CA ARG A 383 -14.71 -15.55 6.58
C ARG A 383 -14.68 -15.98 5.11
N LYS A 384 -15.32 -15.21 4.22
CA LYS A 384 -15.31 -15.50 2.78
C LYS A 384 -13.89 -15.56 2.21
N MET A 385 -13.05 -14.58 2.54
CA MET A 385 -11.63 -14.59 2.14
C MET A 385 -10.92 -15.83 2.65
N LYS A 386 -11.03 -16.12 3.95
CA LYS A 386 -10.39 -17.29 4.55
C LYS A 386 -10.83 -18.58 3.88
N ASN A 387 -12.14 -18.78 3.70
CA ASN A 387 -12.68 -20.00 3.08
C ASN A 387 -12.21 -20.15 1.63
N THR A 388 -12.26 -19.07 0.84
CA THR A 388 -11.81 -19.08 -0.55
C THR A 388 -10.33 -19.46 -0.67
N PHE A 389 -9.44 -18.82 0.11
CA PHE A 389 -7.99 -18.94 -0.09
C PHE A 389 -7.30 -20.00 0.79
N THR A 390 -8.05 -20.76 1.60
CA THR A 390 -7.46 -21.82 2.44
C THR A 390 -6.98 -23.00 1.61
N ASN A 391 -7.71 -23.41 0.59
CA ASN A 391 -7.50 -24.65 -0.16
C ASN A 391 -6.96 -24.38 -1.57
N ASN A 392 -5.64 -24.28 -1.70
CA ASN A 392 -5.01 -24.16 -3.02
C ASN A 392 -5.00 -25.51 -3.74
N ILE A 393 -5.93 -25.68 -4.67
CA ILE A 393 -6.15 -26.90 -5.45
C ILE A 393 -4.94 -27.23 -6.34
N ALA A 394 -4.17 -26.23 -6.74
CA ALA A 394 -2.97 -26.43 -7.57
C ALA A 394 -1.85 -27.18 -6.84
N LYS A 395 -1.81 -27.18 -5.50
CA LYS A 395 -0.78 -27.85 -4.68
C LYS A 395 -0.68 -29.35 -4.91
N ILE A 396 -1.78 -30.02 -5.27
CA ILE A 396 -1.85 -31.46 -5.42
C ILE A 396 -1.67 -31.91 -6.89
N ALA A 397 -1.45 -30.99 -7.82
CA ALA A 397 -1.21 -31.32 -9.22
C ALA A 397 0.22 -31.84 -9.43
N THR A 398 0.38 -32.70 -10.44
CA THR A 398 1.68 -33.01 -11.01
C THR A 398 2.08 -31.84 -11.93
N LEU A 399 3.32 -31.37 -11.78
CA LEU A 399 3.80 -30.15 -12.44
C LEU A 399 4.86 -30.46 -13.47
N SER A 400 4.82 -29.77 -14.61
CA SER A 400 5.91 -29.70 -15.58
C SER A 400 6.04 -28.28 -16.16
N SER A 401 7.17 -27.96 -16.75
CA SER A 401 7.39 -26.69 -17.45
C SER A 401 8.26 -26.84 -18.67
N THR A 402 8.06 -25.99 -19.67
CA THR A 402 8.89 -25.95 -20.89
C THR A 402 10.26 -25.31 -20.64
N SER A 403 10.36 -24.43 -19.65
CA SER A 403 11.62 -23.81 -19.21
C SER A 403 11.49 -23.43 -17.76
N GLY A 404 12.51 -23.73 -16.94
CA GLY A 404 12.58 -23.26 -15.57
C GLY A 404 12.84 -24.33 -14.54
N LYS A 405 12.99 -23.88 -13.30
CA LYS A 405 13.32 -24.67 -12.11
C LYS A 405 12.43 -24.28 -10.93
N ASP A 406 12.45 -25.15 -9.92
CA ASP A 406 11.82 -24.88 -8.62
C ASP A 406 10.29 -24.71 -8.67
N LEU A 407 9.59 -25.49 -9.50
CA LEU A 407 8.14 -25.46 -9.62
C LEU A 407 7.42 -25.57 -8.26
N LYS A 408 7.98 -26.31 -7.29
CA LYS A 408 7.38 -26.45 -5.94
C LYS A 408 7.47 -25.17 -5.10
N ALA A 409 8.38 -24.27 -5.42
CA ALA A 409 8.51 -22.99 -4.72
C ALA A 409 7.27 -22.11 -4.86
N MET A 410 6.45 -22.33 -5.91
CA MET A 410 5.19 -21.61 -6.13
C MET A 410 4.06 -21.96 -5.14
N PHE A 411 4.32 -22.80 -4.12
CA PHE A 411 3.29 -23.33 -3.23
C PHE A 411 3.70 -23.34 -1.75
N ASP A 412 4.81 -22.73 -1.39
CA ASP A 412 5.36 -22.81 -0.02
C ASP A 412 4.95 -21.64 0.90
N GLY A 413 4.24 -20.65 0.35
CA GLY A 413 3.77 -19.48 1.09
C GLY A 413 4.84 -18.43 1.37
N LYS A 414 5.97 -18.47 0.64
CA LYS A 414 7.10 -17.56 0.88
C LYS A 414 7.40 -16.69 -0.34
N LEU A 415 7.41 -15.40 -0.16
CA LEU A 415 7.71 -14.46 -1.25
C LEU A 415 9.16 -14.57 -1.79
N ASN A 416 10.12 -15.03 -0.99
CA ASN A 416 11.54 -15.08 -1.35
C ASN A 416 11.98 -16.38 -2.04
N THR A 417 11.11 -17.37 -2.14
CA THR A 417 11.24 -18.57 -2.95
C THR A 417 10.35 -18.43 -4.17
N TYR A 418 10.81 -18.84 -5.35
CA TYR A 418 10.06 -18.62 -6.57
C TYR A 418 10.49 -19.53 -7.71
N PHE A 419 9.56 -19.80 -8.59
CA PHE A 419 9.86 -20.38 -9.91
C PHE A 419 10.48 -19.31 -10.81
N THR A 420 11.48 -19.69 -11.58
CA THR A 420 12.10 -18.86 -12.63
C THR A 420 12.49 -19.69 -13.83
N THR A 421 12.50 -19.07 -15.00
CA THR A 421 12.90 -19.72 -16.26
C THR A 421 14.41 -19.94 -16.35
N ALA A 422 14.84 -20.86 -17.23
CA ALA A 422 16.24 -21.13 -17.50
C ALA A 422 16.87 -20.05 -18.41
N GLY A 423 18.20 -19.91 -18.35
CA GLY A 423 18.95 -19.05 -19.25
C GLY A 423 18.45 -17.61 -19.28
N LYS A 424 18.03 -17.14 -20.45
CA LYS A 424 17.45 -15.79 -20.67
C LYS A 424 15.99 -15.83 -21.10
N ASP A 425 15.30 -16.95 -20.89
CA ASP A 425 13.93 -17.13 -21.33
C ASP A 425 13.01 -16.18 -20.57
N THR A 426 12.21 -15.41 -21.29
CA THR A 426 11.23 -14.48 -20.74
C THR A 426 9.78 -14.99 -20.88
N ALA A 427 9.62 -16.19 -21.41
CA ALA A 427 8.34 -16.89 -21.62
C ALA A 427 8.47 -18.35 -21.21
N THR A 428 7.36 -18.96 -20.77
CA THR A 428 7.30 -20.38 -20.42
C THR A 428 5.84 -20.84 -20.32
N THR A 429 5.64 -22.16 -20.44
CA THR A 429 4.38 -22.82 -20.12
C THR A 429 4.59 -23.74 -18.93
N ILE A 430 3.74 -23.64 -17.94
CA ILE A 430 3.67 -24.50 -16.75
C ILE A 430 2.39 -25.32 -16.88
N GLU A 431 2.49 -26.64 -16.80
CA GLU A 431 1.36 -27.54 -16.85
C GLU A 431 1.07 -28.14 -15.46
N LEU A 432 -0.23 -28.23 -15.16
CA LEU A 432 -0.77 -28.82 -13.95
C LEU A 432 -1.69 -29.97 -14.34
N ASN A 433 -1.44 -31.18 -13.82
CA ASN A 433 -2.20 -32.39 -14.13
C ASN A 433 -2.71 -33.04 -12.86
N TRP A 434 -4.02 -33.32 -12.79
CA TRP A 434 -4.69 -34.03 -11.70
C TRP A 434 -5.15 -35.42 -12.13
N THR A 435 -5.20 -36.35 -11.20
CA THR A 435 -5.71 -37.72 -11.44
C THR A 435 -7.22 -37.76 -11.68
N LYS A 436 -7.95 -36.76 -11.16
CA LYS A 436 -9.41 -36.62 -11.28
C LYS A 436 -9.83 -35.19 -11.63
N ASN A 437 -11.01 -35.02 -12.14
CA ASN A 437 -11.58 -33.70 -12.42
C ASN A 437 -11.60 -32.85 -11.13
N THR A 438 -11.21 -31.60 -11.26
CA THR A 438 -11.11 -30.63 -10.17
C THR A 438 -11.78 -29.34 -10.62
N THR A 439 -12.59 -28.75 -9.74
CA THR A 439 -13.35 -27.52 -10.04
C THR A 439 -12.73 -26.32 -9.34
N PHE A 440 -12.59 -25.22 -10.08
CA PHE A 440 -12.03 -23.94 -9.60
C PHE A 440 -12.62 -22.77 -10.39
N ASN A 441 -12.59 -21.56 -9.80
CA ASN A 441 -13.08 -20.33 -10.46
C ASN A 441 -12.28 -19.09 -10.05
N VAL A 442 -11.14 -19.25 -9.37
CA VAL A 442 -10.22 -18.18 -9.00
C VAL A 442 -8.79 -18.59 -9.34
N LEU A 443 -8.07 -17.70 -10.05
CA LEU A 443 -6.64 -17.75 -10.26
C LEU A 443 -5.96 -16.71 -9.37
N SER A 444 -4.90 -17.12 -8.67
CA SER A 444 -4.04 -16.25 -7.86
C SER A 444 -2.59 -16.38 -8.28
N LEU A 445 -1.92 -15.26 -8.50
CA LEU A 445 -0.51 -15.19 -8.88
C LEU A 445 0.21 -14.17 -7.99
N GLN A 446 1.50 -14.45 -7.64
CA GLN A 446 2.38 -13.47 -6.98
C GLN A 446 3.78 -13.55 -7.59
N GLU A 447 4.39 -12.39 -7.87
CA GLU A 447 5.82 -12.29 -8.17
C GLU A 447 6.62 -12.04 -6.89
N ASN A 448 7.88 -12.46 -6.88
CA ASN A 448 8.85 -12.02 -5.88
C ASN A 448 9.24 -10.55 -6.16
N ILE A 449 8.42 -9.62 -5.73
CA ILE A 449 8.63 -8.19 -5.95
C ILE A 449 9.87 -7.63 -5.23
N ALA A 450 10.44 -8.33 -4.25
CA ALA A 450 11.67 -7.91 -3.59
C ALA A 450 12.86 -7.81 -4.57
N ILE A 451 12.77 -8.47 -5.74
CA ILE A 451 13.76 -8.41 -6.82
C ILE A 451 13.22 -7.80 -8.11
N GLY A 452 12.06 -7.14 -8.04
CA GLY A 452 11.44 -6.37 -9.13
C GLY A 452 10.16 -7.00 -9.67
N GLN A 453 9.38 -6.21 -10.40
CA GLN A 453 8.17 -6.63 -11.11
C GLN A 453 8.50 -6.89 -12.59
N ARG A 454 8.18 -8.06 -13.11
CA ARG A 454 8.70 -8.51 -14.41
C ARG A 454 7.67 -9.00 -15.40
N ILE A 455 6.64 -9.75 -14.97
CA ILE A 455 5.62 -10.34 -15.86
C ILE A 455 4.81 -9.25 -16.53
N GLU A 456 4.69 -9.33 -17.86
CA GLU A 456 4.00 -8.33 -18.70
C GLU A 456 2.73 -8.87 -19.33
N LYS A 457 2.65 -10.19 -19.57
CA LYS A 457 1.47 -10.84 -20.14
C LYS A 457 1.45 -12.32 -19.80
N PHE A 458 0.28 -12.83 -19.43
CA PHE A 458 0.05 -14.23 -19.14
C PHE A 458 -1.33 -14.69 -19.63
N GLU A 459 -1.48 -16.01 -19.80
CA GLU A 459 -2.72 -16.69 -20.13
C GLU A 459 -2.82 -18.00 -19.33
N ALA A 460 -4.04 -18.41 -19.00
CA ALA A 460 -4.33 -19.68 -18.38
C ALA A 460 -5.44 -20.41 -19.13
N GLU A 461 -5.21 -21.69 -19.43
CA GLU A 461 -6.10 -22.51 -20.24
C GLU A 461 -6.35 -23.85 -19.54
N TYR A 462 -7.48 -24.46 -19.78
CA TYR A 462 -7.81 -25.81 -19.40
C TYR A 462 -8.07 -26.69 -20.62
N PHE A 463 -7.80 -27.98 -20.51
CA PHE A 463 -8.13 -28.95 -21.53
C PHE A 463 -9.53 -29.52 -21.30
N ASP A 464 -10.45 -29.35 -22.24
CA ASP A 464 -11.84 -29.80 -22.12
C ASP A 464 -12.06 -31.28 -22.54
N GLY A 465 -10.99 -31.95 -22.95
CA GLY A 465 -10.98 -33.31 -23.50
C GLY A 465 -10.75 -33.35 -25.01
N THR A 466 -10.87 -32.23 -25.69
CA THR A 466 -10.66 -32.09 -27.12
C THR A 466 -9.69 -30.96 -27.50
N GLU A 467 -9.80 -29.81 -26.84
CA GLU A 467 -8.99 -28.63 -27.11
C GLU A 467 -8.67 -27.83 -25.84
N TRP A 468 -7.69 -26.95 -25.93
CA TRP A 468 -7.34 -26.01 -24.88
C TRP A 468 -8.23 -24.76 -24.93
N LYS A 469 -8.93 -24.44 -23.84
CA LYS A 469 -9.80 -23.27 -23.70
C LYS A 469 -9.25 -22.26 -22.72
N ASN A 470 -9.15 -21.00 -23.12
CA ASN A 470 -8.74 -19.93 -22.23
C ASN A 470 -9.82 -19.66 -21.18
N PHE A 471 -9.41 -19.53 -19.91
CA PHE A 471 -10.30 -19.15 -18.81
C PHE A 471 -9.83 -17.89 -18.08
N ALA A 472 -8.55 -17.50 -18.22
CA ALA A 472 -8.02 -16.29 -17.63
C ALA A 472 -6.83 -15.75 -18.45
N SER A 473 -6.73 -14.43 -18.54
CA SER A 473 -5.61 -13.73 -19.13
C SER A 473 -5.38 -12.40 -18.42
N GLY A 474 -4.15 -11.88 -18.51
CA GLY A 474 -3.83 -10.60 -17.91
C GLY A 474 -2.48 -10.07 -18.35
N THR A 475 -2.18 -8.85 -17.91
CA THR A 475 -0.95 -8.14 -18.24
C THR A 475 0.08 -8.28 -17.12
N THR A 476 -0.15 -7.60 -15.98
CA THR A 476 0.81 -7.56 -14.86
C THR A 476 0.40 -8.52 -13.75
N VAL A 477 1.38 -9.01 -13.01
CA VAL A 477 1.16 -9.78 -11.77
C VAL A 477 1.52 -8.91 -10.56
N GLY A 478 2.78 -8.55 -10.40
CA GLY A 478 3.27 -7.79 -9.24
C GLY A 478 3.13 -8.56 -7.93
N TYR A 479 2.86 -7.84 -6.83
CA TYR A 479 2.71 -8.50 -5.53
C TYR A 479 1.56 -9.52 -5.53
N LYS A 480 0.40 -9.17 -6.10
CA LYS A 480 -0.74 -10.10 -6.21
C LYS A 480 -1.63 -9.79 -7.42
N ARG A 481 -1.97 -10.83 -8.16
CA ARG A 481 -2.98 -10.81 -9.21
C ARG A 481 -4.04 -11.86 -8.90
N LEU A 482 -5.30 -11.42 -8.80
CA LEU A 482 -6.47 -12.30 -8.63
C LEU A 482 -7.40 -12.14 -9.83
N ILE A 483 -7.87 -13.25 -10.37
CA ILE A 483 -8.85 -13.27 -11.46
C ILE A 483 -9.97 -14.24 -11.10
N LYS A 484 -11.21 -13.75 -11.11
CA LYS A 484 -12.44 -14.52 -10.98
C LYS A 484 -12.99 -14.82 -12.37
N PHE A 485 -13.45 -16.04 -12.57
CA PHE A 485 -14.04 -16.51 -13.86
C PHE A 485 -15.16 -17.51 -13.59
N ALA A 486 -15.90 -17.90 -14.63
CA ALA A 486 -16.91 -18.95 -14.53
C ALA A 486 -16.29 -20.29 -14.08
N PRO A 487 -16.94 -21.09 -13.22
CA PRO A 487 -16.38 -22.35 -12.75
C PRO A 487 -15.91 -23.26 -13.89
N VAL A 488 -14.68 -23.72 -13.80
CA VAL A 488 -14.04 -24.67 -14.71
C VAL A 488 -13.83 -25.98 -13.98
N THR A 489 -14.18 -27.09 -14.62
CA THR A 489 -13.90 -28.46 -14.13
C THR A 489 -13.00 -29.17 -15.13
N ALA A 490 -11.77 -29.50 -14.74
CA ALA A 490 -10.78 -30.07 -15.64
C ALA A 490 -9.79 -30.99 -14.91
N LYS A 491 -9.08 -31.84 -15.68
CA LYS A 491 -7.91 -32.62 -15.23
C LYS A 491 -6.58 -31.96 -15.57
N GLN A 492 -6.58 -31.03 -16.53
CA GLN A 492 -5.36 -30.42 -17.04
C GLN A 492 -5.54 -28.92 -17.20
N VAL A 493 -4.55 -28.18 -16.70
CA VAL A 493 -4.43 -26.74 -16.84
C VAL A 493 -3.03 -26.41 -17.35
N ARG A 494 -2.88 -25.41 -18.21
CA ARG A 494 -1.62 -24.81 -18.52
C ARG A 494 -1.63 -23.31 -18.27
N PHE A 495 -0.62 -22.86 -17.57
CA PHE A 495 -0.36 -21.45 -17.33
C PHE A 495 0.80 -21.00 -18.18
N LYS A 496 0.57 -19.99 -19.02
CA LYS A 496 1.55 -19.44 -19.96
C LYS A 496 1.98 -18.07 -19.51
N ILE A 497 3.27 -17.88 -19.22
CA ILE A 497 3.89 -16.57 -19.19
C ILE A 497 4.28 -16.25 -20.63
N ILE A 498 3.57 -15.31 -21.25
CA ILE A 498 3.75 -14.94 -22.66
C ILE A 498 4.92 -13.99 -22.83
N SER A 499 5.07 -13.03 -21.90
CA SER A 499 6.18 -12.09 -21.90
C SER A 499 6.53 -11.60 -20.51
N SER A 500 7.80 -11.33 -20.30
CA SER A 500 8.38 -10.76 -19.08
C SER A 500 9.57 -9.87 -19.44
N ARG A 501 9.86 -8.86 -18.61
CA ARG A 501 11.00 -7.95 -18.82
C ARG A 501 12.37 -8.62 -18.69
N LEU A 502 12.46 -9.58 -17.78
CA LEU A 502 13.57 -10.52 -17.55
C LEU A 502 12.97 -11.88 -17.24
N ASN A 503 13.81 -12.86 -16.81
CA ASN A 503 13.28 -14.11 -16.29
C ASN A 503 12.17 -13.83 -15.25
N PRO A 504 10.97 -14.40 -15.40
CA PRO A 504 9.88 -14.22 -14.44
C PRO A 504 10.25 -14.78 -13.06
N THR A 505 9.65 -14.26 -12.00
CA THR A 505 9.89 -14.65 -10.60
C THR A 505 8.56 -14.95 -9.92
N LEU A 506 7.90 -16.03 -10.35
CA LEU A 506 6.60 -16.44 -9.83
C LEU A 506 6.77 -17.08 -8.45
N ALA A 507 6.45 -16.32 -7.39
CA ALA A 507 6.58 -16.76 -6.00
C ALA A 507 5.42 -17.65 -5.57
N GLU A 508 4.18 -17.30 -5.96
CA GLU A 508 3.01 -18.12 -5.62
C GLU A 508 2.09 -18.28 -6.84
N PHE A 509 1.52 -19.47 -6.94
CA PHE A 509 0.47 -19.83 -7.89
C PHE A 509 -0.68 -20.52 -7.16
N GLY A 510 -1.92 -20.13 -7.44
CA GLY A 510 -3.07 -20.74 -6.81
C GLY A 510 -4.27 -20.86 -7.73
N LEU A 511 -4.99 -21.98 -7.59
CA LEU A 511 -6.32 -22.16 -8.10
C LEU A 511 -7.25 -22.47 -6.92
N TYR A 512 -8.36 -21.75 -6.85
CA TYR A 512 -9.29 -21.84 -5.73
C TYR A 512 -10.73 -21.90 -6.22
N LEU A 513 -11.61 -22.37 -5.34
CA LEU A 513 -13.05 -22.25 -5.50
C LEU A 513 -13.55 -21.14 -4.59
N LEU A 514 -14.17 -20.11 -5.19
CA LEU A 514 -14.73 -18.99 -4.45
C LEU A 514 -15.84 -19.49 -3.53
N ASP A 515 -15.78 -19.11 -2.26
CA ASP A 515 -16.89 -19.33 -1.32
C ASP A 515 -18.04 -18.39 -1.68
N GLU A 516 -19.12 -18.96 -2.23
CA GLU A 516 -20.34 -18.22 -2.58
C GLU A 516 -21.38 -18.24 -1.44
N GLY A 517 -21.07 -18.88 -0.30
CA GLY A 517 -21.88 -18.81 0.92
C GLY A 517 -22.17 -17.37 1.38
N GLU A 518 -23.20 -17.17 2.21
CA GLU A 518 -23.76 -15.88 2.65
C GLU A 518 -22.73 -14.84 3.09
#